data_f93df03877b1db9eb895620e523afdd3
#
_entry.id   f93df03877b1db9eb895620e523afdd3
#
_cell.length_a   1.000
_cell.length_b   1.000
_cell.length_c   1.000
_cell.angle_alpha   90.00
_cell.angle_beta   90.00
_cell.angle_gamma   90.00
#
_symmetry.space_group_name_H-M   'P 1'
#
loop_
_entity.id
_entity.type
_entity.pdbx_description
1 polymer ?
#
loop_
_entity_poly.entity_id
_entity_poly.type
_entity_poly.pdbx_seq_one_letter_code
_entity_poly.pdbx_strand_id
1 'polypeptide(L)'
;MRDFVEHNPWHFVEENSFIAGSFAWAGVDYLGESSPWPAKGWCSCPFDMTLKERPQAVFYHPAWKPEEDYLKLVVRDNCFDQAVGTDHWQYPPMADTWDLPYTDSRCVEVRCYTTCDSVQFFFPMWSNPQLPLKPRRTADYRDNCITIQLPARQGKVLAIGYKDGKEVMRDSLVNHGPVAGLRLEADRTTLSPVAKDYAPATAFGTVSHVRLRLIDKEGRTQQMQPRTFRVETEGPIRLLGVETGDMRRKESWRTTELKTYFGEGLVRLQSTTATGTARLLIYVEGFDKPFIQEITIKEH
;
A
#
# COMPACT_ATOMS: atom_id res chain seq x y z
N MET A 1 -21.40 -16.03 0.00
CA MET A 1 -19.93 -16.01 0.12
C MET A 1 -19.27 -14.92 -0.74
N ARG A 2 -19.63 -14.73 -2.02
CA ARG A 2 -19.16 -13.57 -2.81
C ARG A 2 -19.43 -12.22 -2.15
N ASP A 3 -20.57 -12.08 -1.46
CA ASP A 3 -20.92 -10.83 -0.76
C ASP A 3 -19.95 -10.47 0.36
N PHE A 4 -19.35 -11.44 1.05
CA PHE A 4 -18.36 -11.16 2.10
C PHE A 4 -17.04 -10.60 1.59
N VAL A 5 -16.68 -10.85 0.34
CA VAL A 5 -15.46 -10.34 -0.28
C VAL A 5 -15.68 -8.95 -0.89
N GLU A 6 -16.92 -8.64 -1.27
CA GLU A 6 -17.27 -7.37 -1.91
C GLU A 6 -17.77 -6.30 -0.94
N HIS A 7 -18.23 -6.72 0.25
CA HIS A 7 -18.80 -5.86 1.27
C HIS A 7 -18.07 -6.04 2.60
N ASN A 8 -18.05 -4.99 3.41
CA ASN A 8 -17.43 -5.06 4.73
C ASN A 8 -18.22 -6.01 5.65
N PRO A 9 -17.64 -7.13 6.10
CA PRO A 9 -18.34 -8.09 6.96
C PRO A 9 -18.69 -7.51 8.33
N TRP A 10 -18.11 -6.38 8.72
CA TRP A 10 -18.40 -5.72 9.99
C TRP A 10 -19.85 -5.25 10.09
N HIS A 11 -20.48 -4.82 9.01
CA HIS A 11 -21.87 -4.41 9.02
C HIS A 11 -22.82 -5.56 9.43
N PHE A 12 -22.46 -6.80 9.13
CA PHE A 12 -23.21 -7.94 9.59
C PHE A 12 -23.17 -8.07 11.13
N VAL A 13 -22.04 -7.71 11.73
CA VAL A 13 -21.90 -7.67 13.21
C VAL A 13 -22.74 -6.55 13.80
N GLU A 14 -22.72 -5.36 13.20
CA GLU A 14 -23.49 -4.20 13.66
C GLU A 14 -25.01 -4.40 13.56
N GLU A 15 -25.46 -5.04 12.48
CA GLU A 15 -26.88 -5.29 12.22
C GLU A 15 -27.49 -6.41 13.10
N ASN A 16 -26.66 -7.22 13.77
CA ASN A 16 -27.11 -8.39 14.50
C ASN A 16 -26.67 -8.37 15.95
N SER A 17 -27.52 -7.91 16.84
CA SER A 17 -27.26 -7.73 18.28
C SER A 17 -26.88 -9.02 19.05
N PHE A 18 -27.10 -10.19 18.47
CA PHE A 18 -26.67 -11.48 19.05
C PHE A 18 -25.23 -11.85 18.74
N ILE A 19 -24.53 -11.06 17.87
CA ILE A 19 -23.13 -11.26 17.53
C ILE A 19 -22.27 -10.32 18.37
N ALA A 20 -21.38 -10.87 19.20
CA ALA A 20 -20.52 -10.10 20.09
C ALA A 20 -19.36 -9.38 19.37
N GLY A 21 -18.99 -9.83 18.17
CA GLY A 21 -17.91 -9.27 17.38
C GLY A 21 -17.36 -10.25 16.36
N SER A 22 -16.30 -9.86 15.65
CA SER A 22 -15.59 -10.73 14.71
C SER A 22 -14.08 -10.52 14.81
N PHE A 23 -13.32 -11.50 14.33
CA PHE A 23 -11.86 -11.41 14.19
C PHE A 23 -11.51 -11.53 12.72
N ALA A 24 -10.85 -10.51 12.19
CA ALA A 24 -10.30 -10.59 10.83
C ALA A 24 -9.09 -11.54 10.83
N TRP A 25 -9.14 -12.58 10.03
CA TRP A 25 -8.02 -13.48 9.81
C TRP A 25 -7.50 -13.30 8.38
N ALA A 26 -6.31 -12.69 8.22
CA ALA A 26 -5.51 -12.07 9.27
C ALA A 26 -5.27 -10.59 8.90
N GLY A 27 -4.68 -9.81 9.83
CA GLY A 27 -4.36 -8.41 9.57
C GLY A 27 -3.20 -8.23 8.60
N VAL A 28 -2.21 -9.14 8.63
CA VAL A 28 -0.97 -9.07 7.85
C VAL A 28 -0.76 -10.40 7.11
N ASP A 29 -0.30 -10.33 5.87
CA ASP A 29 0.10 -11.52 5.10
C ASP A 29 1.14 -12.34 5.85
N TYR A 30 1.08 -13.66 5.70
CA TYR A 30 1.97 -14.58 6.40
C TYR A 30 2.35 -15.78 5.52
N LEU A 31 3.51 -16.38 5.82
CA LEU A 31 4.02 -17.57 5.15
C LEU A 31 3.28 -18.82 5.61
N GLY A 32 3.23 -19.82 4.76
CA GLY A 32 2.43 -21.04 4.97
C GLY A 32 1.01 -20.85 4.43
N GLU A 33 0.08 -21.74 4.70
CA GLU A 33 -1.32 -21.72 4.28
C GLU A 33 -1.51 -21.06 2.88
N SER A 34 -0.80 -21.62 1.90
CA SER A 34 -0.63 -20.98 0.61
C SER A 34 -1.74 -21.33 -0.37
N SER A 35 -2.12 -20.36 -1.18
CA SER A 35 -2.78 -20.56 -2.47
C SER A 35 -1.88 -21.35 -3.43
N PRO A 36 -2.36 -21.80 -4.62
CA PRO A 36 -1.55 -22.52 -5.56
C PRO A 36 -0.23 -21.82 -5.89
N TRP A 37 0.81 -22.64 -6.16
CA TRP A 37 2.11 -22.13 -6.62
C TRP A 37 1.96 -21.10 -7.75
N PRO A 38 2.68 -19.96 -7.72
CA PRO A 38 3.88 -19.68 -6.90
C PRO A 38 3.65 -19.00 -5.55
N ALA A 39 2.43 -18.89 -5.04
CA ALA A 39 2.19 -18.33 -3.71
C ALA A 39 2.89 -19.17 -2.63
N LYS A 40 3.45 -18.47 -1.63
CA LYS A 40 4.17 -19.09 -0.52
C LYS A 40 3.47 -18.88 0.83
N GLY A 41 2.30 -18.24 0.80
CA GLY A 41 1.54 -17.94 1.99
C GLY A 41 0.21 -17.29 1.66
N TRP A 42 -0.50 -16.85 2.69
CA TRP A 42 -1.73 -16.10 2.58
C TRP A 42 -1.46 -14.64 2.22
N CYS A 43 -2.08 -14.13 1.17
CA CYS A 43 -1.77 -12.82 0.57
C CYS A 43 -3.00 -11.93 0.35
N SER A 44 -4.07 -12.15 1.08
CA SER A 44 -5.32 -11.40 0.97
C SER A 44 -5.61 -10.55 2.22
N CYS A 45 -4.58 -10.22 3.01
CA CYS A 45 -4.73 -9.41 4.20
C CYS A 45 -4.74 -7.90 3.89
N PRO A 46 -5.28 -7.06 4.77
CA PRO A 46 -5.22 -5.60 4.66
C PRO A 46 -3.79 -5.04 4.55
N PHE A 47 -2.83 -5.70 5.20
CA PHE A 47 -1.41 -5.35 5.12
C PHE A 47 -0.60 -6.49 4.50
N ASP A 48 0.35 -6.16 3.65
CA ASP A 48 1.30 -7.13 3.15
C ASP A 48 2.42 -7.43 4.18
N MET A 49 3.32 -8.37 3.87
CA MET A 49 4.45 -8.75 4.74
C MET A 49 5.44 -7.60 5.03
N THR A 50 5.39 -6.52 4.28
CA THR A 50 6.19 -5.31 4.53
C THR A 50 5.46 -4.31 5.40
N LEU A 51 4.25 -4.63 5.87
CA LEU A 51 3.32 -3.74 6.56
C LEU A 51 2.89 -2.55 5.68
N LYS A 52 2.90 -2.74 4.37
CA LYS A 52 2.26 -1.80 3.45
C LYS A 52 0.76 -2.03 3.50
N GLU A 53 0.03 -0.95 3.76
CA GLU A 53 -1.43 -0.96 3.65
C GLU A 53 -1.83 -1.20 2.19
N ARG A 54 -2.75 -2.13 2.00
CA ARG A 54 -3.35 -2.38 0.70
C ARG A 54 -4.64 -1.59 0.53
N PRO A 55 -5.07 -1.32 -0.70
CA PRO A 55 -6.36 -0.69 -0.94
C PRO A 55 -7.55 -1.42 -0.28
N GLN A 56 -7.42 -2.70 0.00
CA GLN A 56 -8.43 -3.49 0.70
C GLN A 56 -8.65 -3.07 2.17
N ALA A 57 -7.64 -2.49 2.81
CA ALA A 57 -7.76 -2.00 4.19
C ALA A 57 -8.82 -0.90 4.35
N VAL A 58 -9.11 -0.16 3.27
CA VAL A 58 -10.10 0.92 3.28
C VAL A 58 -11.52 0.45 3.61
N PHE A 59 -11.82 -0.85 3.50
CA PHE A 59 -13.11 -1.42 3.90
C PHE A 59 -13.42 -1.21 5.38
N TYR A 60 -12.39 -1.27 6.23
CA TYR A 60 -12.58 -1.31 7.68
C TYR A 60 -12.64 0.07 8.32
N HIS A 61 -11.92 1.05 7.76
CA HIS A 61 -11.76 2.36 8.41
C HIS A 61 -13.11 3.03 8.70
N PRO A 62 -14.00 3.28 7.72
CA PRO A 62 -15.24 3.97 8.00
C PRO A 62 -16.20 3.19 8.90
N ALA A 63 -16.07 1.86 8.97
CA ALA A 63 -16.89 1.03 9.84
C ALA A 63 -16.40 1.04 11.30
N TRP A 64 -15.08 0.98 11.52
CA TRP A 64 -14.51 0.91 12.86
C TRP A 64 -14.24 2.27 13.50
N LYS A 65 -14.19 3.33 12.67
CA LYS A 65 -13.89 4.70 13.07
C LYS A 65 -14.88 5.71 12.47
N PRO A 66 -16.18 5.52 12.67
CA PRO A 66 -17.20 6.37 12.05
C PRO A 66 -17.12 7.83 12.51
N GLU A 67 -16.52 8.10 13.67
CA GLU A 67 -16.31 9.44 14.24
C GLU A 67 -15.16 10.20 13.55
N GLU A 68 -14.20 9.50 12.95
CA GLU A 68 -13.09 10.15 12.24
C GLU A 68 -13.53 10.61 10.85
N ASP A 69 -13.04 11.77 10.41
CA ASP A 69 -13.25 12.20 9.02
C ASP A 69 -12.40 11.32 8.10
N TYR A 70 -13.07 10.62 7.19
CA TYR A 70 -12.42 9.71 6.27
C TYR A 70 -12.99 9.80 4.87
N LEU A 71 -12.13 9.80 3.89
CA LEU A 71 -12.47 9.68 2.48
C LEU A 71 -11.28 9.09 1.72
N LYS A 72 -11.47 7.94 1.08
CA LYS A 72 -10.45 7.28 0.27
C LYS A 72 -11.04 6.78 -1.04
N LEU A 73 -10.37 7.12 -2.15
CA LEU A 73 -10.67 6.64 -3.48
C LEU A 73 -9.80 5.43 -3.82
N VAL A 74 -10.42 4.42 -4.42
CA VAL A 74 -9.73 3.30 -5.05
C VAL A 74 -10.40 2.96 -6.38
N VAL A 75 -9.64 2.40 -7.29
CA VAL A 75 -10.14 1.83 -8.55
C VAL A 75 -10.17 0.32 -8.44
N ARG A 76 -11.28 -0.29 -8.83
CA ARG A 76 -11.39 -1.73 -9.03
C ARG A 76 -11.18 -2.05 -10.50
N ASP A 77 -10.12 -2.77 -10.80
CA ASP A 77 -9.81 -3.18 -12.16
C ASP A 77 -8.91 -4.42 -12.21
N ASN A 78 -9.18 -5.31 -13.17
CA ASN A 78 -8.41 -6.54 -13.35
C ASN A 78 -6.96 -6.30 -13.82
N CYS A 79 -6.60 -5.08 -14.24
CA CYS A 79 -5.19 -4.75 -14.52
C CYS A 79 -4.32 -4.72 -13.27
N PHE A 80 -4.93 -4.61 -12.08
CA PHE A 80 -4.24 -4.68 -10.79
C PHE A 80 -4.17 -6.12 -10.31
N ASP A 81 -3.21 -6.87 -10.80
CA ASP A 81 -3.02 -8.27 -10.39
C ASP A 81 -2.47 -8.35 -8.97
N GLN A 82 -3.36 -8.31 -7.99
CA GLN A 82 -3.06 -8.45 -6.57
C GLN A 82 -3.36 -9.84 -6.03
N ALA A 83 -4.16 -10.59 -6.75
CA ALA A 83 -4.62 -11.90 -6.32
C ALA A 83 -3.66 -13.00 -6.76
N VAL A 84 -3.49 -13.99 -5.91
CA VAL A 84 -2.60 -15.14 -6.15
C VAL A 84 -3.36 -16.41 -6.46
N GLY A 85 -4.63 -16.36 -6.57
CA GLY A 85 -5.47 -17.50 -6.88
C GLY A 85 -6.88 -17.07 -7.22
N THR A 86 -7.74 -18.00 -7.47
CA THR A 86 -9.18 -17.78 -7.72
C THR A 86 -10.02 -18.04 -6.47
N ASP A 87 -9.41 -17.92 -5.30
CA ASP A 87 -10.06 -18.21 -4.03
C ASP A 87 -11.14 -17.16 -3.73
N HIS A 88 -12.24 -17.61 -3.16
CA HIS A 88 -13.36 -16.77 -2.75
C HIS A 88 -13.06 -15.83 -1.56
N TRP A 89 -11.89 -15.99 -0.93
CA TRP A 89 -11.40 -15.09 0.13
C TRP A 89 -10.65 -13.86 -0.39
N GLN A 90 -10.47 -13.76 -1.70
CA GLN A 90 -9.73 -12.65 -2.29
C GLN A 90 -10.60 -11.41 -2.41
N TYR A 91 -10.02 -10.28 -2.01
CA TYR A 91 -10.58 -8.99 -2.34
C TYR A 91 -10.52 -8.73 -3.85
N PRO A 92 -11.47 -7.98 -4.41
CA PRO A 92 -11.40 -7.58 -5.79
C PRO A 92 -10.10 -6.77 -6.03
N PRO A 93 -9.44 -6.92 -7.18
CA PRO A 93 -8.23 -6.19 -7.49
C PRO A 93 -8.49 -4.68 -7.50
N MET A 94 -7.83 -3.97 -6.58
CA MET A 94 -7.98 -2.52 -6.39
C MET A 94 -6.63 -1.85 -6.24
N ALA A 95 -6.55 -0.58 -6.64
CA ALA A 95 -5.39 0.28 -6.41
C ALA A 95 -5.83 1.74 -6.18
N ASP A 96 -4.96 2.52 -5.57
CA ASP A 96 -5.13 3.95 -5.34
C ASP A 96 -4.35 4.78 -6.38
N THR A 97 -4.34 4.32 -7.61
CA THR A 97 -3.72 5.00 -8.77
C THR A 97 -4.71 5.13 -9.92
N TRP A 98 -4.50 6.11 -10.80
CA TRP A 98 -5.24 6.26 -12.05
C TRP A 98 -4.43 5.81 -13.28
N ASP A 99 -3.34 5.05 -13.07
CA ASP A 99 -2.50 4.50 -14.14
C ASP A 99 -3.13 3.24 -14.73
N LEU A 100 -4.17 3.45 -15.53
CA LEU A 100 -4.98 2.41 -16.16
C LEU A 100 -4.62 2.23 -17.65
N PRO A 101 -4.89 1.07 -18.24
CA PRO A 101 -4.96 0.95 -19.69
C PRO A 101 -6.13 1.78 -20.23
N TYR A 102 -5.83 2.90 -20.88
CA TYR A 102 -6.85 3.82 -21.37
C TYR A 102 -7.44 3.35 -22.68
N THR A 103 -8.78 3.37 -22.76
CA THR A 103 -9.52 3.25 -24.01
C THR A 103 -10.83 4.03 -23.90
N ASP A 104 -11.29 4.65 -24.96
CA ASP A 104 -12.53 5.45 -24.96
C ASP A 104 -13.81 4.64 -24.68
N SER A 105 -13.74 3.33 -24.90
CA SER A 105 -14.89 2.42 -24.71
C SER A 105 -14.90 1.74 -23.34
N ARG A 106 -13.86 1.95 -22.51
CA ARG A 106 -13.71 1.25 -21.23
C ARG A 106 -14.19 2.11 -20.07
N CYS A 107 -15.12 1.59 -19.29
CA CYS A 107 -15.45 2.13 -17.97
C CYS A 107 -14.82 1.28 -16.87
N VAL A 108 -14.44 1.94 -15.79
CA VAL A 108 -13.88 1.32 -14.58
C VAL A 108 -14.69 1.71 -13.37
N GLU A 109 -14.73 0.83 -12.40
CA GLU A 109 -15.40 1.08 -11.13
C GLU A 109 -14.47 1.85 -10.19
N VAL A 110 -14.92 3.03 -9.77
CA VAL A 110 -14.28 3.81 -8.72
C VAL A 110 -15.11 3.68 -7.45
N ARG A 111 -14.46 3.34 -6.36
CA ARG A 111 -15.04 3.24 -5.02
C ARG A 111 -14.52 4.36 -4.15
N CYS A 112 -15.43 4.98 -3.42
CA CYS A 112 -15.13 5.99 -2.41
C CYS A 112 -15.63 5.50 -1.07
N TYR A 113 -14.70 5.11 -0.20
CA TYR A 113 -14.99 4.73 1.18
C TYR A 113 -14.94 5.98 2.05
N THR A 114 -16.02 6.26 2.79
CA THR A 114 -16.11 7.56 3.47
C THR A 114 -17.04 7.54 4.67
N THR A 115 -16.73 8.39 5.65
CA THR A 115 -17.60 8.78 6.78
C THR A 115 -18.32 10.10 6.53
N CYS A 116 -18.13 10.73 5.36
CA CYS A 116 -18.80 11.97 5.01
C CYS A 116 -20.28 11.74 4.68
N ASP A 117 -21.14 12.75 4.89
CA ASP A 117 -22.58 12.68 4.56
C ASP A 117 -22.81 12.60 3.06
N SER A 118 -21.96 13.31 2.29
CA SER A 118 -22.02 13.35 0.85
C SER A 118 -20.66 13.60 0.21
N VAL A 119 -20.51 13.20 -1.05
CA VAL A 119 -19.29 13.35 -1.83
C VAL A 119 -19.59 13.97 -3.19
N GLN A 120 -18.85 15.01 -3.54
CA GLN A 120 -18.82 15.62 -4.87
C GLN A 120 -17.62 15.06 -5.63
N PHE A 121 -17.86 14.44 -6.79
CA PHE A 121 -16.80 13.94 -7.66
C PHE A 121 -16.55 14.89 -8.81
N PHE A 122 -15.28 14.97 -9.22
CA PHE A 122 -14.80 15.66 -10.41
C PHE A 122 -13.97 14.70 -11.25
N PHE A 123 -14.17 14.73 -12.54
CA PHE A 123 -13.62 13.74 -13.44
C PHE A 123 -13.17 14.39 -14.75
N PRO A 124 -12.11 13.92 -15.42
CA PRO A 124 -11.58 14.53 -16.63
C PRO A 124 -12.47 14.23 -17.84
N MET A 125 -12.88 15.28 -18.57
CA MET A 125 -13.57 15.21 -19.85
C MET A 125 -12.79 16.02 -20.91
N TRP A 126 -13.05 15.76 -22.20
CA TRP A 126 -12.35 16.40 -23.31
C TRP A 126 -12.31 17.93 -23.27
N SER A 127 -13.39 18.56 -22.87
CA SER A 127 -13.55 20.00 -22.80
C SER A 127 -13.44 20.58 -21.40
N ASN A 128 -13.42 19.72 -20.37
CA ASN A 128 -13.34 20.14 -18.97
C ASN A 128 -12.53 19.11 -18.17
N PRO A 129 -11.28 19.43 -17.77
CA PRO A 129 -10.43 18.52 -17.02
C PRO A 129 -10.96 18.20 -15.61
N GLN A 130 -11.98 18.94 -15.13
CA GLN A 130 -12.59 18.76 -13.81
C GLN A 130 -14.12 18.91 -13.91
N LEU A 131 -14.77 18.05 -14.72
CA LEU A 131 -16.24 18.05 -14.83
C LEU A 131 -16.86 17.58 -13.50
N PRO A 132 -17.69 18.41 -12.82
CA PRO A 132 -18.40 17.96 -11.63
C PRO A 132 -19.52 16.96 -12.01
N LEU A 133 -19.54 15.84 -11.29
CA LEU A 133 -20.67 14.92 -11.32
C LEU A 133 -21.73 15.34 -10.30
N LYS A 134 -22.95 14.85 -10.43
CA LYS A 134 -23.99 15.05 -9.41
C LYS A 134 -23.48 14.53 -8.06
N PRO A 135 -23.58 15.31 -6.96
CA PRO A 135 -23.19 14.85 -5.63
C PRO A 135 -23.89 13.55 -5.23
N ARG A 136 -23.20 12.70 -4.48
CA ARG A 136 -23.72 11.42 -3.97
C ARG A 136 -23.84 11.48 -2.46
N ARG A 137 -24.97 11.06 -1.91
CA ARG A 137 -25.18 10.91 -0.48
C ARG A 137 -24.68 9.54 -0.06
N THR A 138 -23.88 9.47 1.00
CA THR A 138 -23.31 8.21 1.51
C THR A 138 -24.41 7.24 1.94
N ALA A 139 -25.46 7.74 2.55
CA ALA A 139 -26.61 6.95 3.00
C ALA A 139 -27.37 6.21 1.87
N ASP A 140 -27.15 6.58 0.62
CA ASP A 140 -27.77 5.90 -0.53
C ASP A 140 -26.96 4.64 -0.96
N TYR A 141 -25.84 4.36 -0.30
CA TYR A 141 -24.92 3.27 -0.62
C TYR A 141 -24.66 2.39 0.60
N ARG A 142 -24.37 1.10 0.33
CA ARG A 142 -24.02 0.13 1.36
C ARG A 142 -22.55 0.30 1.79
N ASP A 143 -22.25 -0.07 3.02
CA ASP A 143 -20.89 -0.20 3.58
C ASP A 143 -20.08 1.11 3.58
N ASN A 144 -20.76 2.27 3.61
CA ASN A 144 -20.11 3.57 3.50
C ASN A 144 -19.22 3.70 2.24
N CYS A 145 -19.60 2.99 1.17
CA CYS A 145 -18.85 2.88 -0.08
C CYS A 145 -19.67 3.38 -1.26
N ILE A 146 -19.40 4.61 -1.70
CA ILE A 146 -20.00 5.17 -2.91
C ILE A 146 -19.31 4.57 -4.13
N THR A 147 -20.06 3.87 -4.97
CA THR A 147 -19.56 3.26 -6.21
C THR A 147 -20.04 4.04 -7.43
N ILE A 148 -19.10 4.39 -8.31
CA ILE A 148 -19.39 5.08 -9.57
C ILE A 148 -18.64 4.42 -10.73
N GLN A 149 -19.20 4.50 -11.94
CA GLN A 149 -18.54 4.04 -13.17
C GLN A 149 -18.02 5.25 -13.93
N LEU A 150 -16.72 5.26 -14.24
CA LEU A 150 -16.06 6.32 -14.99
C LEU A 150 -15.34 5.77 -16.21
N PRO A 151 -15.33 6.51 -17.34
CA PRO A 151 -14.46 6.16 -18.46
C PRO A 151 -12.99 6.17 -18.06
N ALA A 152 -12.22 5.18 -18.51
CA ALA A 152 -10.78 5.09 -18.25
C ALA A 152 -10.01 6.11 -19.11
N ARG A 153 -9.96 7.37 -18.69
CA ARG A 153 -9.29 8.49 -19.36
C ARG A 153 -8.15 9.06 -18.53
N GLN A 154 -7.15 9.58 -19.21
CA GLN A 154 -6.06 10.29 -18.54
C GLN A 154 -6.58 11.52 -17.79
N GLY A 155 -5.96 11.81 -16.64
CA GLY A 155 -6.26 12.99 -15.84
C GLY A 155 -6.31 12.70 -14.35
N LYS A 156 -7.16 13.44 -13.67
CA LYS A 156 -7.34 13.37 -12.22
C LYS A 156 -8.81 13.16 -11.89
N VAL A 157 -9.11 12.13 -11.13
CA VAL A 157 -10.40 11.99 -10.43
C VAL A 157 -10.23 12.60 -9.05
N LEU A 158 -11.07 13.56 -8.69
CA LEU A 158 -11.06 14.22 -7.39
C LEU A 158 -12.40 13.93 -6.69
N ALA A 159 -12.36 13.63 -5.41
CA ALA A 159 -13.51 13.57 -4.53
C ALA A 159 -13.36 14.60 -3.41
N ILE A 160 -14.45 15.30 -3.10
CA ILE A 160 -14.56 16.23 -1.98
C ILE A 160 -15.72 15.75 -1.11
N GLY A 161 -15.40 15.46 0.15
CA GLY A 161 -16.35 14.99 1.16
C GLY A 161 -16.89 16.13 2.01
N TYR A 162 -18.17 16.06 2.32
CA TYR A 162 -18.90 17.07 3.10
C TYR A 162 -19.59 16.42 4.32
N LYS A 163 -19.53 17.11 5.47
CA LYS A 163 -20.37 16.87 6.65
C LYS A 163 -21.10 18.16 6.99
N ASP A 164 -22.41 18.09 7.24
CA ASP A 164 -23.26 19.26 7.51
C ASP A 164 -23.09 20.40 6.48
N GLY A 165 -22.89 20.02 5.20
CA GLY A 165 -22.70 20.95 4.10
C GLY A 165 -21.33 21.65 4.06
N LYS A 166 -20.41 21.32 4.97
CA LYS A 166 -19.04 21.83 4.98
C LYS A 166 -18.07 20.79 4.42
N GLU A 167 -17.11 21.25 3.64
CA GLU A 167 -16.01 20.42 3.18
C GLU A 167 -15.14 19.98 4.38
N VAL A 168 -14.88 18.66 4.48
CA VAL A 168 -14.05 18.10 5.55
C VAL A 168 -12.87 17.28 5.01
N MET A 169 -13.01 16.66 3.85
CA MET A 169 -11.97 15.76 3.30
C MET A 169 -11.84 15.90 1.78
N ARG A 170 -10.65 15.61 1.28
CA ARG A 170 -10.38 15.44 -0.17
C ARG A 170 -9.49 14.24 -0.40
N ASP A 171 -9.72 13.53 -1.50
CA ASP A 171 -8.79 12.53 -2.04
C ASP A 171 -8.82 12.53 -3.56
N SER A 172 -7.79 12.00 -4.20
CA SER A 172 -7.73 11.97 -5.65
C SER A 172 -6.93 10.80 -6.19
N LEU A 173 -7.42 10.23 -7.29
CA LEU A 173 -6.67 9.31 -8.15
C LEU A 173 -6.04 10.10 -9.28
N VAL A 174 -4.75 9.89 -9.50
CA VAL A 174 -3.99 10.62 -10.53
C VAL A 174 -3.17 9.68 -11.38
N ASN A 175 -2.84 10.12 -12.60
CA ASN A 175 -1.80 9.51 -13.39
C ASN A 175 -0.43 9.92 -12.88
N HIS A 176 0.46 8.96 -12.80
CA HIS A 176 1.85 9.19 -12.45
C HIS A 176 2.72 9.33 -13.69
N GLY A 177 3.75 10.16 -13.59
CA GLY A 177 4.81 10.23 -14.58
C GLY A 177 5.71 8.99 -14.57
N PRO A 178 6.68 8.91 -15.49
CA PRO A 178 7.71 7.89 -15.45
C PRO A 178 8.49 7.93 -14.13
N VAL A 179 9.07 6.77 -13.74
CA VAL A 179 9.99 6.71 -12.60
C VAL A 179 11.11 7.72 -12.80
N ALA A 180 11.24 8.64 -11.86
CA ALA A 180 12.23 9.72 -11.88
C ALA A 180 13.22 9.65 -10.71
N GLY A 181 12.97 8.81 -9.72
CA GLY A 181 13.82 8.66 -8.55
C GLY A 181 13.37 7.58 -7.58
N LEU A 182 14.08 7.52 -6.45
CA LEU A 182 13.77 6.65 -5.33
C LEU A 182 13.72 7.48 -4.05
N ARG A 183 12.68 7.28 -3.26
CA ARG A 183 12.58 7.80 -1.89
C ARG A 183 12.92 6.68 -0.91
N LEU A 184 13.79 6.98 0.05
CA LEU A 184 14.15 6.09 1.15
C LEU A 184 13.60 6.66 2.46
N GLU A 185 12.94 5.81 3.25
CA GLU A 185 12.37 6.17 4.54
C GLU A 185 12.77 5.12 5.57
N ALA A 186 13.71 5.50 6.44
CA ALA A 186 14.16 4.66 7.56
C ALA A 186 13.27 4.93 8.77
N ASP A 187 12.80 3.87 9.44
CA ASP A 187 12.10 4.00 10.73
C ASP A 187 13.06 4.46 11.83
N ARG A 188 14.35 4.15 11.69
CA ARG A 188 15.44 4.56 12.58
C ARG A 188 16.70 4.85 11.79
N THR A 189 17.28 6.02 12.00
CA THR A 189 18.58 6.43 11.45
C THR A 189 19.70 6.38 12.46
N THR A 190 19.36 6.08 13.73
CA THR A 190 20.32 5.84 14.82
C THR A 190 20.01 4.50 15.47
N LEU A 191 21.03 3.66 15.60
CA LEU A 191 20.93 2.33 16.21
C LEU A 191 21.95 2.17 17.33
N SER A 192 21.59 1.35 18.33
CA SER A 192 22.56 0.85 19.30
C SER A 192 23.40 -0.26 18.68
N PRO A 193 24.68 -0.42 19.05
CA PRO A 193 25.45 -1.59 18.66
C PRO A 193 24.85 -2.85 19.30
N VAL A 194 24.96 -3.97 18.61
CA VAL A 194 24.60 -5.28 19.18
C VAL A 194 25.57 -5.62 20.32
N ALA A 195 25.05 -6.05 21.46
CA ALA A 195 25.88 -6.52 22.56
C ALA A 195 26.68 -7.76 22.15
N LYS A 196 27.87 -7.94 22.73
CA LYS A 196 28.79 -9.07 22.42
C LYS A 196 28.19 -10.42 22.79
N ASP A 197 27.36 -10.44 23.81
CA ASP A 197 26.60 -11.59 24.32
C ASP A 197 25.17 -11.59 23.85
N TYR A 198 24.95 -11.11 22.65
CA TYR A 198 23.67 -10.90 22.03
C TYR A 198 22.72 -12.11 22.10
N ALA A 199 21.60 -11.93 22.79
CA ALA A 199 20.42 -12.77 22.66
C ALA A 199 19.38 -12.09 21.76
N PRO A 200 18.71 -12.81 20.83
CA PRO A 200 17.73 -12.20 19.93
C PRO A 200 16.64 -11.39 20.63
N ALA A 201 16.24 -11.78 21.83
CA ALA A 201 15.24 -11.09 22.65
C ALA A 201 15.69 -9.71 23.16
N THR A 202 16.98 -9.39 23.13
CA THR A 202 17.55 -8.12 23.62
C THR A 202 17.95 -7.17 22.49
N ALA A 203 17.63 -7.50 21.25
CA ALA A 203 18.01 -6.73 20.05
C ALA A 203 17.26 -5.41 19.87
N PHE A 204 16.53 -4.96 20.88
CA PHE A 204 15.74 -3.73 20.78
C PHE A 204 16.64 -2.53 20.51
N GLY A 205 16.30 -1.74 19.48
CA GLY A 205 17.10 -0.58 19.07
C GLY A 205 18.27 -0.89 18.14
N THR A 206 18.54 -2.16 17.79
CA THR A 206 19.63 -2.56 16.90
C THR A 206 19.20 -2.77 15.43
N VAL A 207 17.91 -2.69 15.14
CA VAL A 207 17.33 -2.96 13.81
C VAL A 207 16.72 -1.70 13.22
N SER A 208 16.91 -1.49 11.93
CA SER A 208 16.22 -0.48 11.12
C SER A 208 15.52 -1.12 9.94
N HIS A 209 14.31 -0.62 9.62
CA HIS A 209 13.59 -0.91 8.41
C HIS A 209 13.66 0.30 7.49
N VAL A 210 14.17 0.11 6.30
CA VAL A 210 14.24 1.17 5.28
C VAL A 210 13.26 0.83 4.16
N ARG A 211 12.19 1.58 4.08
CA ARG A 211 11.23 1.49 2.97
C ARG A 211 11.77 2.26 1.78
N LEU A 212 11.72 1.63 0.63
CA LEU A 212 12.03 2.26 -0.65
C LEU A 212 10.75 2.43 -1.46
N ARG A 213 10.61 3.60 -2.14
CA ARG A 213 9.51 3.89 -3.06
C ARG A 213 10.04 4.49 -4.34
N LEU A 214 9.67 3.89 -5.48
CA LEU A 214 9.86 4.52 -6.77
C LEU A 214 8.97 5.76 -6.86
N ILE A 215 9.53 6.88 -7.27
CA ILE A 215 8.79 8.14 -7.36
C ILE A 215 8.86 8.74 -8.77
N ASP A 216 7.79 9.43 -9.17
CA ASP A 216 7.78 10.29 -10.35
C ASP A 216 8.40 11.66 -10.04
N LYS A 217 8.41 12.57 -11.02
CA LYS A 217 8.99 13.93 -10.87
C LYS A 217 8.27 14.78 -9.84
N GLU A 218 7.00 14.49 -9.58
CA GLU A 218 6.19 15.16 -8.56
C GLU A 218 6.35 14.52 -7.17
N GLY A 219 7.20 13.49 -7.05
CA GLY A 219 7.47 12.79 -5.80
C GLY A 219 6.38 11.80 -5.37
N ARG A 220 5.46 11.45 -6.25
CA ARG A 220 4.38 10.49 -5.99
C ARG A 220 4.87 9.06 -6.27
N THR A 221 4.38 8.07 -5.51
CA THR A 221 4.79 6.67 -5.68
C THR A 221 4.29 6.12 -7.02
N GLN A 222 5.22 5.74 -7.91
CA GLN A 222 4.92 5.12 -9.20
C GLN A 222 4.72 3.61 -9.02
N GLN A 223 3.46 3.19 -8.96
CA GLN A 223 3.08 1.81 -8.62
C GLN A 223 3.16 0.85 -9.83
N MET A 224 2.96 1.36 -11.04
CA MET A 224 2.74 0.54 -12.24
C MET A 224 3.99 0.36 -13.11
N GLN A 225 5.14 0.89 -12.71
CA GLN A 225 6.42 0.76 -13.41
C GLN A 225 7.47 0.10 -12.51
N PRO A 226 7.36 -1.20 -12.25
CA PRO A 226 8.29 -1.89 -11.37
C PRO A 226 9.73 -1.85 -11.91
N ARG A 227 10.71 -1.74 -11.00
CA ARG A 227 12.15 -1.76 -11.29
C ARG A 227 12.83 -2.80 -10.43
N THR A 228 13.87 -3.41 -10.99
CA THR A 228 14.80 -4.22 -10.20
C THR A 228 15.64 -3.33 -9.33
N PHE A 229 15.83 -3.72 -8.07
CA PHE A 229 16.75 -3.04 -7.15
C PHE A 229 17.67 -4.04 -6.46
N ARG A 230 18.92 -3.65 -6.22
CA ARG A 230 19.95 -4.43 -5.54
C ARG A 230 20.50 -3.64 -4.36
N VAL A 231 20.77 -4.35 -3.27
CA VAL A 231 21.13 -3.76 -1.98
C VAL A 231 22.56 -4.16 -1.60
N GLU A 232 23.34 -3.18 -1.17
CA GLU A 232 24.65 -3.36 -0.54
C GLU A 232 24.72 -2.56 0.77
N THR A 233 25.61 -2.97 1.67
CA THR A 233 25.82 -2.29 2.95
C THR A 233 27.30 -2.03 3.19
N GLU A 234 27.62 -0.88 3.77
CA GLU A 234 28.97 -0.47 4.19
C GLU A 234 28.97 -0.08 5.66
N GLY A 235 30.11 -0.31 6.33
CA GLY A 235 30.29 0.06 7.74
C GLY A 235 29.63 -0.92 8.72
N PRO A 236 29.37 -0.51 9.97
CA PRO A 236 28.98 -1.40 11.06
C PRO A 236 27.51 -1.83 11.04
N ILE A 237 27.00 -2.21 9.87
CA ILE A 237 25.65 -2.80 9.68
C ILE A 237 25.73 -4.09 8.87
N ARG A 238 24.73 -4.93 9.01
CA ARG A 238 24.51 -6.10 8.16
C ARG A 238 23.11 -6.11 7.60
N LEU A 239 22.96 -6.63 6.39
CA LEU A 239 21.67 -6.88 5.76
C LEU A 239 21.03 -8.10 6.41
N LEU A 240 19.80 -7.96 6.93
CA LEU A 240 18.99 -9.07 7.40
C LEU A 240 18.16 -9.67 6.27
N GLY A 241 17.73 -8.85 5.32
CA GLY A 241 16.95 -9.28 4.17
C GLY A 241 16.27 -8.14 3.44
N VAL A 242 15.76 -8.48 2.25
CA VAL A 242 14.95 -7.60 1.41
C VAL A 242 13.60 -8.23 1.13
N GLU A 243 12.56 -7.40 1.04
CA GLU A 243 11.19 -7.86 0.81
C GLU A 243 10.42 -6.82 -0.02
N THR A 244 9.40 -7.24 -0.74
CA THR A 244 8.53 -6.36 -1.55
C THR A 244 7.04 -6.56 -1.29
N GLY A 245 6.66 -7.55 -0.48
CA GLY A 245 5.26 -7.93 -0.25
C GLY A 245 4.67 -8.82 -1.36
N ASP A 246 5.41 -9.13 -2.43
CA ASP A 246 4.97 -10.09 -3.45
C ASP A 246 5.17 -11.53 -2.96
N MET A 247 4.10 -12.15 -2.50
CA MET A 247 4.12 -13.55 -2.05
C MET A 247 4.32 -14.57 -3.17
N ARG A 248 4.29 -14.15 -4.45
CA ARG A 248 4.50 -14.99 -5.62
C ARG A 248 5.94 -15.00 -6.10
N ARG A 249 6.79 -14.12 -5.56
CA ARG A 249 8.20 -14.03 -5.97
C ARG A 249 8.90 -15.38 -5.83
N LYS A 250 9.78 -15.72 -6.78
CA LYS A 250 10.48 -17.01 -6.83
C LYS A 250 11.91 -16.95 -6.31
N GLU A 251 12.43 -15.74 -6.07
CA GLU A 251 13.77 -15.48 -5.60
C GLU A 251 13.98 -16.05 -4.20
N SER A 252 15.23 -16.38 -3.90
CA SER A 252 15.65 -16.83 -2.58
C SER A 252 15.34 -15.77 -1.52
N TRP A 253 14.99 -16.17 -0.31
CA TRP A 253 14.85 -15.29 0.86
C TRP A 253 16.18 -14.61 1.27
N ARG A 254 17.31 -15.13 0.79
CA ARG A 254 18.66 -14.59 1.01
C ARG A 254 19.13 -13.70 -0.13
N THR A 255 18.31 -13.44 -1.12
CA THR A 255 18.67 -12.53 -2.22
C THR A 255 18.90 -11.12 -1.71
N THR A 256 19.79 -10.39 -2.38
CA THR A 256 19.98 -8.95 -2.19
C THR A 256 19.35 -8.14 -3.32
N GLU A 257 18.69 -8.82 -4.27
CA GLU A 257 18.09 -8.22 -5.45
C GLU A 257 16.65 -8.69 -5.62
N LEU A 258 15.74 -7.74 -5.79
CA LEU A 258 14.32 -7.99 -6.03
C LEU A 258 13.75 -6.96 -7.02
N LYS A 259 12.58 -7.25 -7.54
CA LYS A 259 11.76 -6.31 -8.30
C LYS A 259 10.74 -5.65 -7.37
N THR A 260 10.59 -4.33 -7.44
CA THR A 260 9.58 -3.61 -6.64
C THR A 260 8.18 -4.14 -6.92
N TYR A 261 7.34 -4.16 -5.91
CA TYR A 261 5.94 -4.56 -6.00
C TYR A 261 5.05 -3.36 -5.66
N PHE A 262 4.20 -2.95 -6.61
CA PHE A 262 3.48 -1.67 -6.52
C PHE A 262 4.39 -0.49 -6.13
N GLY A 263 5.56 -0.42 -6.79
CA GLY A 263 6.52 0.66 -6.63
C GLY A 263 7.31 0.64 -5.33
N GLU A 264 7.17 -0.37 -4.48
CA GLU A 264 7.77 -0.40 -3.15
C GLU A 264 8.63 -1.63 -2.88
N GLY A 265 9.48 -1.52 -1.85
CA GLY A 265 10.23 -2.58 -1.23
C GLY A 265 10.66 -2.20 0.19
N LEU A 266 11.16 -3.17 0.93
CA LEU A 266 11.62 -3.00 2.31
C LEU A 266 12.97 -3.68 2.50
N VAL A 267 13.91 -2.96 3.10
CA VAL A 267 15.22 -3.46 3.51
C VAL A 267 15.27 -3.52 5.03
N ARG A 268 15.70 -4.65 5.58
CA ARG A 268 15.90 -4.83 7.02
C ARG A 268 17.39 -4.90 7.32
N LEU A 269 17.84 -4.02 8.19
CA LEU A 269 19.24 -3.86 8.60
C LEU A 269 19.39 -4.10 10.08
N GLN A 270 20.58 -4.58 10.49
CA GLN A 270 20.94 -4.65 11.89
C GLN A 270 22.37 -4.11 12.08
N SER A 271 22.58 -3.37 13.17
CA SER A 271 23.93 -2.97 13.59
C SER A 271 24.82 -4.17 13.90
N THR A 272 26.13 -3.99 13.85
CA THR A 272 27.11 -4.92 14.39
C THR A 272 27.49 -4.53 15.83
N THR A 273 28.56 -5.12 16.37
CA THR A 273 29.09 -4.75 17.69
C THR A 273 29.93 -3.47 17.68
N ALA A 274 30.22 -2.92 16.49
CA ALA A 274 31.01 -1.70 16.32
C ALA A 274 30.13 -0.47 16.19
N THR A 275 30.61 0.67 16.66
CA THR A 275 30.00 2.00 16.46
C THR A 275 30.54 2.66 15.20
N GLY A 276 29.87 3.67 14.71
CA GLY A 276 30.28 4.47 13.54
C GLY A 276 29.15 4.76 12.58
N THR A 277 29.50 5.33 11.43
CA THR A 277 28.57 5.59 10.33
C THR A 277 28.53 4.40 9.39
N ALA A 278 27.31 3.99 9.06
CA ALA A 278 27.03 2.94 8.10
C ALA A 278 26.24 3.51 6.92
N ARG A 279 26.29 2.83 5.78
CA ARG A 279 25.56 3.20 4.57
C ARG A 279 24.81 2.00 4.01
N LEU A 280 23.57 2.24 3.67
CA LEU A 280 22.78 1.39 2.82
C LEU A 280 22.83 1.96 1.41
N LEU A 281 23.28 1.17 0.43
CA LEU A 281 23.34 1.54 -0.98
C LEU A 281 22.30 0.73 -1.72
N ILE A 282 21.42 1.43 -2.48
CA ILE A 282 20.38 0.82 -3.29
C ILE A 282 20.58 1.20 -4.74
N TYR A 283 20.95 0.22 -5.54
CA TYR A 283 21.07 0.33 -6.99
C TYR A 283 19.74 -0.01 -7.62
N VAL A 284 19.20 0.88 -8.44
CA VAL A 284 17.90 0.70 -9.10
C VAL A 284 18.10 0.70 -10.61
N GLU A 285 17.46 -0.24 -11.28
CA GLU A 285 17.44 -0.33 -12.74
C GLU A 285 17.05 1.02 -13.38
N GLY A 286 17.91 1.49 -14.31
CA GLY A 286 17.74 2.78 -15.01
C GLY A 286 18.41 3.98 -14.33
N PHE A 287 19.18 3.77 -13.24
CA PHE A 287 19.96 4.81 -12.58
C PHE A 287 21.43 4.40 -12.47
N ASP A 288 22.35 5.32 -12.84
CA ASP A 288 23.81 5.06 -12.87
C ASP A 288 24.44 5.03 -11.47
N LYS A 289 23.82 5.69 -10.49
CA LYS A 289 24.36 5.82 -9.13
C LYS A 289 23.41 5.23 -8.11
N PRO A 290 23.94 4.66 -7.01
CA PRO A 290 23.10 4.17 -5.93
C PRO A 290 22.41 5.32 -5.19
N PHE A 291 21.24 5.06 -4.67
CA PHE A 291 20.59 5.87 -3.64
C PHE A 291 21.15 5.44 -2.27
N ILE A 292 21.46 6.39 -1.40
CA ILE A 292 22.17 6.14 -0.15
C ILE A 292 21.33 6.57 1.03
N GLN A 293 21.21 5.68 2.03
CA GLN A 293 20.69 5.98 3.35
C GLN A 293 21.82 5.81 4.38
N GLU A 294 22.15 6.89 5.07
CA GLU A 294 23.09 6.83 6.19
C GLU A 294 22.40 6.43 7.50
N ILE A 295 23.09 5.62 8.30
CA ILE A 295 22.66 5.13 9.61
C ILE A 295 23.82 5.30 10.58
N THR A 296 23.56 5.91 11.72
CA THR A 296 24.57 6.10 12.79
C THR A 296 24.42 5.00 13.84
N ILE A 297 25.50 4.32 14.16
CA ILE A 297 25.57 3.35 15.26
C ILE A 297 26.33 3.96 16.42
N LYS A 298 25.67 4.16 17.56
CA LYS A 298 26.26 4.74 18.76
C LYS A 298 25.70 4.10 20.02
N GLU A 299 26.53 4.08 21.06
CA GLU A 299 26.07 3.73 22.40
C GLU A 299 25.14 4.82 22.95
N HIS A 300 24.17 4.39 23.75
CA HIS A 300 23.19 5.28 24.40
C HIS A 300 23.72 5.69 25.79
#